data_278dcd2fce56d0094c01b9d100ee4026
#
_entry.id   278dcd2fce56d0094c01b9d100ee4026
#
_cell.length_a   1.000
_cell.length_b   1.000
_cell.length_c   1.000
_cell.angle_alpha   90.00
_cell.angle_beta   90.00
_cell.angle_gamma   90.00
#
_symmetry.space_group_name_H-M   'P 1'
#
loop_
_entity.id
_entity.type
_entity.pdbx_description
1 polymer ?
#
loop_
_entity_poly.entity_id
_entity_poly.type
_entity_poly.pdbx_seq_one_letter_code
_entity_poly.pdbx_strand_id
1 'polypeptide(L)'
;MSDEHEVIALLQQARTTRDADSVEAALTVAFQRGLTPSLVPLLCDLILDDWHTRHEDIALALEELRDPHSIDALARAALSSHAYLDYDENFGFARKCTWALARIATHEAFERLRELARCSNPTIAAYASKRLPNVA
;
A
#
# COMPACT_ATOMS: atom_id res chain seq x y z
N MET A 1 25.87 8.34 -8.63
CA MET A 1 24.78 8.18 -7.68
C MET A 1 23.83 7.10 -8.18
N SER A 2 23.34 6.30 -7.29
CA SER A 2 22.39 5.26 -7.69
C SER A 2 21.01 5.85 -7.93
N ASP A 3 20.24 5.25 -8.84
CA ASP A 3 18.85 5.61 -9.11
C ASP A 3 18.00 5.51 -7.87
N GLU A 4 18.33 4.57 -6.98
CA GLU A 4 17.67 4.37 -5.70
C GLU A 4 17.72 5.62 -4.83
N HIS A 5 18.91 6.23 -4.69
CA HIS A 5 19.09 7.46 -3.91
C HIS A 5 18.29 8.62 -4.49
N GLU A 6 18.22 8.70 -5.81
CA GLU A 6 17.44 9.74 -6.49
C GLU A 6 15.95 9.61 -6.18
N VAL A 7 15.42 8.39 -6.27
CA VAL A 7 13.99 8.14 -5.98
C VAL A 7 13.66 8.43 -4.52
N ILE A 8 14.53 8.00 -3.60
CA ILE A 8 14.36 8.28 -2.17
C ILE A 8 14.30 9.79 -1.93
N ALA A 9 15.24 10.53 -2.52
CA ALA A 9 15.28 11.99 -2.36
C ALA A 9 14.02 12.66 -2.92
N LEU A 10 13.53 12.20 -4.09
CA LEU A 10 12.31 12.73 -4.69
C LEU A 10 11.09 12.47 -3.81
N LEU A 11 10.96 11.26 -3.26
CA LEU A 11 9.85 10.93 -2.38
C LEU A 11 9.91 11.69 -1.06
N GLN A 12 11.10 11.85 -0.48
CA GLN A 12 11.29 12.64 0.73
C GLN A 12 10.91 14.10 0.51
N GLN A 13 11.32 14.66 -0.61
CA GLN A 13 11.00 16.04 -0.98
C GLN A 13 9.49 16.20 -1.17
N ALA A 14 8.85 15.29 -1.89
CA ALA A 14 7.41 15.32 -2.11
C ALA A 14 6.65 15.28 -0.79
N ARG A 15 7.10 14.48 0.15
CA ARG A 15 6.46 14.35 1.47
C ARG A 15 6.67 15.60 2.31
N THR A 16 7.89 16.18 2.29
CA THR A 16 8.19 17.40 3.03
C THR A 16 7.33 18.57 2.56
N THR A 17 7.16 18.71 1.25
CA THR A 17 6.38 19.81 0.65
C THR A 17 4.90 19.50 0.53
N ARG A 18 4.48 18.23 0.76
CA ARG A 18 3.14 17.71 0.54
C ARG A 18 2.62 18.02 -0.86
N ASP A 19 3.49 17.80 -1.84
CA ASP A 19 3.19 18.04 -3.25
C ASP A 19 2.73 16.74 -3.92
N ALA A 20 1.42 16.63 -4.17
CA ALA A 20 0.82 15.44 -4.77
C ALA A 20 1.40 15.12 -6.15
N ASP A 21 1.65 16.14 -6.96
CA ASP A 21 2.23 15.94 -8.31
C ASP A 21 3.64 15.38 -8.22
N SER A 22 4.40 15.78 -7.21
CA SER A 22 5.75 15.26 -6.99
C SER A 22 5.74 13.79 -6.59
N VAL A 23 4.72 13.35 -5.86
CA VAL A 23 4.55 11.92 -5.53
C VAL A 23 4.34 11.12 -6.82
N GLU A 24 3.47 11.59 -7.70
CA GLU A 24 3.21 10.92 -8.99
C GLU A 24 4.50 10.81 -9.81
N ALA A 25 5.24 11.92 -9.94
CA ALA A 25 6.48 11.94 -10.72
C ALA A 25 7.53 10.98 -10.13
N ALA A 26 7.69 10.98 -8.82
CA ALA A 26 8.65 10.09 -8.16
C ALA A 26 8.29 8.63 -8.30
N LEU A 27 7.01 8.27 -8.18
CA LEU A 27 6.55 6.90 -8.36
C LEU A 27 6.76 6.44 -9.80
N THR A 28 6.52 7.31 -10.79
CA THR A 28 6.77 6.98 -12.19
C THR A 28 8.23 6.59 -12.39
N VAL A 29 9.15 7.38 -11.85
CA VAL A 29 10.59 7.09 -11.92
C VAL A 29 10.90 5.75 -11.23
N ALA A 30 10.32 5.53 -10.05
CA ALA A 30 10.54 4.30 -9.29
C ALA A 30 10.11 3.06 -10.06
N PHE A 31 8.93 3.09 -10.70
CA PHE A 31 8.45 1.96 -11.49
C PHE A 31 9.30 1.75 -12.74
N GLN A 32 9.77 2.81 -13.38
CA GLN A 32 10.60 2.71 -14.57
C GLN A 32 11.98 2.14 -14.28
N ARG A 33 12.59 2.53 -13.17
CA ARG A 33 13.97 2.16 -12.82
C ARG A 33 14.07 0.91 -11.96
N GLY A 34 12.94 0.44 -11.43
CA GLY A 34 12.87 -0.72 -10.57
C GLY A 34 12.69 -0.37 -9.10
N LEU A 35 11.77 -1.08 -8.46
CA LEU A 35 11.49 -0.90 -7.04
C LEU A 35 12.55 -1.61 -6.20
N THR A 36 12.98 -0.99 -5.11
CA THR A 36 13.95 -1.55 -4.18
C THR A 36 13.41 -1.56 -2.76
N PRO A 37 13.86 -2.50 -1.91
CA PRO A 37 13.39 -2.57 -0.53
C PRO A 37 13.65 -1.32 0.30
N SER A 38 14.63 -0.51 -0.06
CA SER A 38 14.93 0.74 0.63
C SER A 38 13.80 1.77 0.55
N LEU A 39 12.87 1.61 -0.41
CA LEU A 39 11.71 2.49 -0.56
C LEU A 39 10.60 2.16 0.45
N VAL A 40 10.62 0.98 1.07
CA VAL A 40 9.51 0.51 1.90
C VAL A 40 9.13 1.49 3.03
N PRO A 41 10.06 2.03 3.83
CA PRO A 41 9.67 2.96 4.89
C PRO A 41 8.92 4.19 4.37
N LEU A 42 9.39 4.80 3.28
CA LEU A 42 8.73 5.95 2.68
C LEU A 42 7.37 5.60 2.08
N LEU A 43 7.28 4.46 1.41
CA LEU A 43 6.01 3.99 0.84
C LEU A 43 4.98 3.70 1.94
N CYS A 44 5.42 3.16 3.07
CA CYS A 44 4.55 2.92 4.22
C CYS A 44 4.00 4.22 4.81
N ASP A 45 4.83 5.26 4.90
CA ASP A 45 4.38 6.57 5.36
C ASP A 45 3.40 7.18 4.37
N LEU A 46 3.72 7.14 3.09
CA LEU A 46 2.89 7.72 2.03
C LEU A 46 1.53 7.03 1.88
N ILE A 47 1.46 5.72 2.06
CA ILE A 47 0.18 5.01 1.93
C ILE A 47 -0.82 5.42 3.03
N LEU A 48 -0.32 5.95 4.14
CA LEU A 48 -1.13 6.43 5.25
C LEU A 48 -1.36 7.95 5.22
N ASP A 49 -0.62 8.69 4.39
CA ASP A 49 -0.80 10.14 4.23
C ASP A 49 -2.07 10.45 3.43
N ASP A 50 -2.70 11.58 3.69
CA ASP A 50 -4.00 11.95 3.10
C ASP A 50 -3.95 13.09 2.08
N TRP A 51 -2.76 13.62 1.80
CA TRP A 51 -2.59 14.83 0.98
C TRP A 51 -2.26 14.56 -0.50
N HIS A 52 -2.17 13.30 -0.92
CA HIS A 52 -1.91 12.92 -2.31
C HIS A 52 -2.98 11.94 -2.79
N THR A 53 -2.89 11.55 -4.08
CA THR A 53 -3.90 10.71 -4.73
C THR A 53 -3.31 9.44 -5.36
N ARG A 54 -2.18 8.93 -4.84
CA ARG A 54 -1.48 7.77 -5.43
C ARG A 54 -1.46 6.55 -4.52
N HIS A 55 -2.44 6.42 -3.64
CA HIS A 55 -2.51 5.31 -2.69
C HIS A 55 -2.56 3.94 -3.38
N GLU A 56 -3.29 3.83 -4.48
CA GLU A 56 -3.39 2.56 -5.20
C GLU A 56 -2.07 2.16 -5.85
N ASP A 57 -1.34 3.12 -6.42
CA ASP A 57 -0.01 2.86 -6.99
C ASP A 57 0.99 2.46 -5.92
N ILE A 58 0.90 3.05 -4.73
CA ILE A 58 1.76 2.69 -3.61
C ILE A 58 1.46 1.27 -3.13
N ALA A 59 0.19 0.90 -3.04
CA ALA A 59 -0.19 -0.46 -2.70
C ALA A 59 0.38 -1.47 -3.69
N LEU A 60 0.37 -1.15 -4.99
CA LEU A 60 0.97 -2.00 -6.03
C LEU A 60 2.48 -2.14 -5.83
N ALA A 61 3.16 -1.04 -5.53
CA ALA A 61 4.60 -1.08 -5.27
C ALA A 61 4.93 -1.96 -4.06
N LEU A 62 4.16 -1.83 -2.98
CA LEU A 62 4.34 -2.66 -1.79
C LEU A 62 4.02 -4.13 -2.06
N GLU A 63 3.04 -4.40 -2.92
CA GLU A 63 2.74 -5.77 -3.35
C GLU A 63 3.93 -6.40 -4.08
N GLU A 64 4.56 -5.66 -5.00
CA GLU A 64 5.73 -6.15 -5.73
C GLU A 64 6.93 -6.39 -4.82
N LEU A 65 7.13 -5.54 -3.83
CA LEU A 65 8.27 -5.63 -2.92
C LEU A 65 8.14 -6.76 -1.90
N ARG A 66 6.93 -7.14 -1.53
CA ARG A 66 6.65 -8.25 -0.59
C ARG A 66 7.44 -8.17 0.71
N ASP A 67 7.63 -6.97 1.23
CA ASP A 67 8.44 -6.75 2.43
C ASP A 67 7.56 -6.82 3.68
N PRO A 68 7.88 -7.71 4.63
CA PRO A 68 7.10 -7.82 5.88
C PRO A 68 6.99 -6.52 6.68
N HIS A 69 7.91 -5.58 6.51
CA HIS A 69 7.86 -4.29 7.19
C HIS A 69 6.66 -3.45 6.75
N SER A 70 6.00 -3.78 5.63
CA SER A 70 4.82 -3.08 5.14
C SER A 70 3.49 -3.61 5.69
N ILE A 71 3.51 -4.69 6.46
CA ILE A 71 2.29 -5.37 6.93
C ILE A 71 1.36 -4.41 7.69
N ASP A 72 1.88 -3.72 8.71
CA ASP A 72 1.05 -2.82 9.52
C ASP A 72 0.45 -1.69 8.69
N ALA A 73 1.27 -1.05 7.86
CA ALA A 73 0.81 0.06 7.02
C ALA A 73 -0.29 -0.40 6.05
N LEU A 74 -0.11 -1.55 5.41
CA LEU A 74 -1.10 -2.10 4.48
C LEU A 74 -2.43 -2.44 5.18
N ALA A 75 -2.36 -3.05 6.35
CA ALA A 75 -3.56 -3.41 7.10
C ALA A 75 -4.33 -2.18 7.55
N ARG A 76 -3.62 -1.16 8.01
CA ARG A 76 -4.25 0.12 8.41
C ARG A 76 -4.81 0.86 7.20
N ALA A 77 -4.08 0.86 6.09
CA ALA A 77 -4.50 1.51 4.84
C ALA A 77 -5.79 0.87 4.29
N ALA A 78 -5.96 -0.43 4.43
CA ALA A 78 -7.15 -1.13 3.97
C ALA A 78 -8.44 -0.59 4.61
N LEU A 79 -8.34 -0.02 5.81
CA LEU A 79 -9.47 0.56 6.54
C LEU A 79 -9.52 2.08 6.42
N SER A 80 -8.58 2.69 5.71
CA SER A 80 -8.54 4.15 5.55
C SER A 80 -9.58 4.62 4.54
N SER A 81 -9.92 5.92 4.64
CA SER A 81 -10.86 6.56 3.74
C SER A 81 -10.20 7.78 3.10
N HIS A 82 -10.35 7.91 1.78
CA HIS A 82 -9.81 9.03 1.01
C HIS A 82 -10.90 9.57 0.09
N ALA A 83 -11.14 10.87 0.14
CA ALA A 83 -12.25 11.48 -0.59
C ALA A 83 -12.22 11.20 -2.09
N TYR A 84 -11.03 11.20 -2.71
CA TYR A 84 -10.93 10.97 -4.16
C TYR A 84 -11.25 9.52 -4.56
N LEU A 85 -11.30 8.58 -3.60
CA LEU A 85 -11.66 7.19 -3.82
C LEU A 85 -13.12 6.87 -3.46
N ASP A 86 -13.86 7.85 -2.93
CA ASP A 86 -15.23 7.63 -2.44
C ASP A 86 -16.22 7.23 -3.55
N TYR A 87 -15.91 7.52 -4.83
CA TYR A 87 -16.71 7.07 -5.95
C TYR A 87 -16.73 5.56 -6.12
N ASP A 88 -15.73 4.87 -5.57
CA ASP A 88 -15.58 3.43 -5.71
C ASP A 88 -16.29 2.69 -4.57
N GLU A 89 -17.55 2.33 -4.80
CA GLU A 89 -18.36 1.57 -3.85
C GLU A 89 -17.85 0.15 -3.63
N ASN A 90 -16.92 -0.31 -4.47
CA ASN A 90 -16.35 -1.65 -4.38
C ASN A 90 -15.06 -1.70 -3.54
N PHE A 91 -14.63 -0.57 -3.00
CA PHE A 91 -13.45 -0.48 -2.13
C PHE A 91 -12.20 -1.09 -2.78
N GLY A 92 -11.92 -0.68 -4.02
CA GLY A 92 -10.80 -1.21 -4.80
C GLY A 92 -9.43 -1.01 -4.16
N PHE A 93 -9.24 0.09 -3.45
CA PHE A 93 -7.98 0.33 -2.72
C PHE A 93 -7.78 -0.71 -1.61
N ALA A 94 -8.83 -0.95 -0.80
CA ALA A 94 -8.77 -1.97 0.25
C ALA A 94 -8.49 -3.35 -0.35
N ARG A 95 -9.08 -3.67 -1.48
CA ARG A 95 -8.82 -4.92 -2.20
C ARG A 95 -7.35 -5.06 -2.55
N LYS A 96 -6.73 -3.99 -3.06
CA LYS A 96 -5.30 -3.97 -3.38
C LYS A 96 -4.43 -4.19 -2.14
N CYS A 97 -4.79 -3.59 -1.01
CA CYS A 97 -4.09 -3.78 0.25
C CYS A 97 -4.17 -5.25 0.71
N THR A 98 -5.33 -5.89 0.58
CA THR A 98 -5.47 -7.30 0.96
C THR A 98 -4.64 -8.21 0.06
N TRP A 99 -4.55 -7.92 -1.23
CA TRP A 99 -3.67 -8.66 -2.15
C TRP A 99 -2.20 -8.52 -1.76
N ALA A 100 -1.78 -7.29 -1.42
CA ALA A 100 -0.40 -7.04 -1.02
C ALA A 100 -0.05 -7.83 0.25
N LEU A 101 -0.94 -7.86 1.23
CA LEU A 101 -0.77 -8.66 2.44
C LEU A 101 -0.64 -10.16 2.12
N ALA A 102 -1.53 -10.67 1.27
CA ALA A 102 -1.52 -12.08 0.89
C ALA A 102 -0.20 -12.47 0.20
N ARG A 103 0.36 -11.57 -0.62
CA ARG A 103 1.61 -11.85 -1.33
C ARG A 103 2.84 -11.82 -0.43
N ILE A 104 2.78 -11.11 0.69
CA ILE A 104 3.83 -11.18 1.71
C ILE A 104 3.86 -12.58 2.31
N ALA A 105 2.68 -13.19 2.53
CA ALA A 105 2.49 -14.59 2.85
C ALA A 105 3.17 -15.06 4.13
N THR A 106 3.39 -14.16 5.10
CA THR A 106 3.90 -14.53 6.42
C THR A 106 2.74 -14.82 7.37
N HIS A 107 3.05 -15.47 8.48
CA HIS A 107 2.07 -15.72 9.55
C HIS A 107 1.43 -14.39 10.00
N GLU A 108 2.25 -13.35 10.20
CA GLU A 108 1.78 -12.04 10.63
C GLU A 108 0.85 -11.40 9.58
N ALA A 109 1.19 -11.51 8.29
CA ALA A 109 0.34 -10.98 7.23
C ALA A 109 -1.03 -11.66 7.24
N PHE A 110 -1.07 -12.98 7.41
CA PHE A 110 -2.33 -13.72 7.47
C PHE A 110 -3.14 -13.39 8.74
N GLU A 111 -2.46 -13.13 9.87
CA GLU A 111 -3.13 -12.67 11.09
C GLU A 111 -3.85 -11.33 10.85
N ARG A 112 -3.20 -10.40 10.18
CA ARG A 112 -3.82 -9.11 9.86
C ARG A 112 -4.97 -9.28 8.87
N LEU A 113 -4.87 -10.20 7.91
CA LEU A 113 -5.99 -10.53 7.02
C LEU A 113 -7.16 -11.12 7.80
N ARG A 114 -6.90 -11.96 8.81
CA ARG A 114 -7.98 -12.51 9.67
C ARG A 114 -8.69 -11.40 10.43
N GLU A 115 -7.95 -10.42 10.94
CA GLU A 115 -8.54 -9.24 11.58
C GLU A 115 -9.43 -8.46 10.61
N LEU A 116 -8.93 -8.21 9.39
CA LEU A 116 -9.70 -7.53 8.35
C LEU A 116 -10.95 -8.31 7.95
N ALA A 117 -10.88 -9.64 7.95
CA ALA A 117 -12.03 -10.50 7.64
C ALA A 117 -13.16 -10.36 8.68
N ARG A 118 -12.85 -9.77 9.84
CA ARG A 118 -13.83 -9.53 10.91
C ARG A 118 -14.20 -8.06 11.04
N CYS A 119 -13.76 -7.19 10.13
CA CYS A 119 -14.08 -5.78 10.21
C CYS A 119 -15.57 -5.52 9.90
N SER A 120 -16.05 -4.32 10.24
CA SER A 120 -17.46 -3.97 10.11
C SER A 120 -17.90 -3.74 8.65
N ASN A 121 -16.97 -3.56 7.71
CA ASN A 121 -17.31 -3.39 6.30
C ASN A 121 -17.37 -4.76 5.62
N PRO A 122 -18.55 -5.21 5.18
CA PRO A 122 -18.68 -6.57 4.64
C PRO A 122 -17.93 -6.78 3.34
N THR A 123 -17.74 -5.74 2.52
CA THR A 123 -17.00 -5.83 1.27
C THR A 123 -15.50 -6.05 1.55
N ILE A 124 -14.94 -5.24 2.43
CA ILE A 124 -13.52 -5.38 2.82
C ILE A 124 -13.29 -6.72 3.50
N ALA A 125 -14.19 -7.10 4.41
CA ALA A 125 -14.10 -8.39 5.09
C ALA A 125 -14.11 -9.56 4.10
N ALA A 126 -14.94 -9.49 3.06
CA ALA A 126 -14.98 -10.53 2.01
C ALA A 126 -13.67 -10.60 1.23
N TYR A 127 -13.06 -9.46 0.89
CA TYR A 127 -11.76 -9.46 0.22
C TYR A 127 -10.70 -10.14 1.08
N ALA A 128 -10.63 -9.78 2.35
CA ALA A 128 -9.66 -10.36 3.26
C ALA A 128 -9.86 -11.88 3.41
N SER A 129 -11.11 -12.32 3.57
CA SER A 129 -11.43 -13.75 3.69
C SER A 129 -10.99 -14.55 2.48
N LYS A 130 -11.17 -14.00 1.28
CA LYS A 130 -10.77 -14.67 0.03
C LYS A 130 -9.26 -14.83 -0.10
N ARG A 131 -8.47 -13.98 0.58
CA ARG A 131 -7.02 -14.02 0.51
C ARG A 131 -6.40 -14.96 1.54
N LEU A 132 -7.19 -15.47 2.47
CA LEU A 132 -6.69 -16.40 3.48
C LEU A 132 -6.51 -17.78 2.87
N PRO A 133 -5.46 -18.52 3.28
CA PRO A 133 -5.27 -19.88 2.78
C PRO A 133 -6.42 -20.77 3.25
N ASN A 134 -6.83 -21.68 2.38
CA ASN A 134 -7.80 -22.70 2.76
C ASN A 134 -7.14 -23.64 3.78
N VAL A 135 -7.71 -23.67 4.97
CA VAL A 135 -7.30 -24.64 5.98
C VAL A 135 -8.25 -25.82 5.84
N ALA A 136 -7.70 -26.91 5.37
CA ALA A 136 -8.47 -28.14 5.27
C ALA A 136 -8.81 -28.69 6.66
#